data_07d7a15ab0a1100f4fa4fc0f28bd5221
#
_entry.id   07d7a15ab0a1100f4fa4fc0f28bd5221
#
_cell.length_a   1.000
_cell.length_b   1.000
_cell.length_c   1.000
_cell.angle_alpha   90.00
_cell.angle_beta   90.00
_cell.angle_gamma   90.00
#
_symmetry.space_group_name_H-M   'P 1'
#
loop_
_entity.id
_entity.type
_entity.pdbx_description
1 polymer ?
#
loop_
_entity_poly.entity_id
_entity_poly.type
_entity_poly.pdbx_seq_one_letter_code
_entity_poly.pdbx_strand_id
1 'polypeptide(L)'
;MTTKLTPAMTADEVNGLIRKVFPQLNKNRADFVVTEVFPGGCTIRLNATYEHLRPGDTVSGVSLFALADLGGYACVLSHAGPDALSVTTNISINFMRKAGPGPVDGHCRILKLGRSLMVYDIEMVAGPDAEIIAHATGTYSIPPKRN
;
A
#
# COMPACT_ATOMS: atom_id res chain seq x y z
N MET A 1 -13.46 5.84 -22.82
CA MET A 1 -12.30 4.95 -22.96
C MET A 1 -11.33 5.17 -21.81
N THR A 2 -11.08 4.16 -21.05
CA THR A 2 -10.11 4.23 -19.94
C THR A 2 -8.70 4.04 -20.49
N THR A 3 -7.80 4.99 -20.24
CA THR A 3 -6.39 4.84 -20.57
C THR A 3 -5.81 3.76 -19.65
N LYS A 4 -5.21 2.75 -20.26
CA LYS A 4 -4.57 1.68 -19.50
C LYS A 4 -3.30 2.23 -18.84
N LEU A 5 -3.22 2.19 -17.53
CA LEU A 5 -2.05 2.63 -16.78
C LEU A 5 -0.90 1.63 -16.98
N THR A 6 0.29 2.14 -17.23
CA THR A 6 1.48 1.32 -17.42
C THR A 6 2.44 1.57 -16.26
N PRO A 7 2.85 0.51 -15.52
CA PRO A 7 3.81 0.69 -14.45
C PRO A 7 5.18 1.13 -14.99
N ALA A 8 5.83 2.02 -14.25
CA ALA A 8 7.19 2.45 -14.53
C ALA A 8 8.24 1.63 -13.77
N MET A 9 7.82 0.87 -12.77
CA MET A 9 8.72 0.09 -11.91
C MET A 9 8.13 -1.28 -11.61
N THR A 10 9.01 -2.27 -11.44
CA THR A 10 8.63 -3.61 -10.97
C THR A 10 8.47 -3.62 -9.45
N ALA A 11 7.90 -4.71 -8.91
CA ALA A 11 7.79 -4.87 -7.46
C ALA A 11 9.16 -4.81 -6.78
N ASP A 12 10.17 -5.49 -7.34
CA ASP A 12 11.52 -5.49 -6.78
C ASP A 12 12.12 -4.07 -6.78
N GLU A 13 11.90 -3.32 -7.85
CA GLU A 13 12.38 -1.94 -7.94
C GLU A 13 11.69 -1.03 -6.91
N VAL A 14 10.39 -1.19 -6.71
CA VAL A 14 9.65 -0.43 -5.69
C VAL A 14 10.17 -0.76 -4.29
N ASN A 15 10.33 -2.05 -3.98
CA ASN A 15 10.86 -2.48 -2.67
C ASN A 15 12.27 -1.93 -2.46
N GLY A 16 13.11 -1.96 -3.48
CA GLY A 16 14.47 -1.42 -3.41
C GLY A 16 14.50 0.08 -3.16
N LEU A 17 13.62 0.82 -3.85
CA LEU A 17 13.49 2.26 -3.65
C LEU A 17 13.00 2.59 -2.23
N ILE A 18 11.98 1.88 -1.74
CA ILE A 18 11.47 2.09 -0.37
C ILE A 18 12.57 1.84 0.66
N ARG A 19 13.36 0.79 0.52
CA ARG A 19 14.50 0.53 1.42
C ARG A 19 15.49 1.71 1.44
N LYS A 20 15.71 2.32 0.30
CA LYS A 20 16.66 3.42 0.16
C LYS A 20 16.13 4.73 0.73
N VAL A 21 14.88 5.08 0.41
CA VAL A 21 14.32 6.41 0.75
C VAL A 21 13.52 6.42 2.04
N PHE A 22 13.10 5.25 2.51
CA PHE A 22 12.27 5.11 3.71
C PHE A 22 12.82 3.99 4.60
N PRO A 23 14.09 4.10 5.06
CA PRO A 23 14.70 3.02 5.85
C PRO A 23 14.02 2.80 7.20
N GLN A 24 13.29 3.78 7.71
CA GLN A 24 12.58 3.69 8.97
C GLN A 24 11.42 2.68 8.93
N LEU A 25 10.89 2.39 7.74
CA LEU A 25 9.67 1.61 7.60
C LEU A 25 9.82 0.17 8.08
N ASN A 26 10.76 -0.55 7.52
CA ASN A 26 10.92 -1.99 7.80
C ASN A 26 12.03 -2.32 8.81
N LYS A 27 12.91 -1.39 9.12
CA LYS A 27 13.99 -1.55 10.11
C LYS A 27 14.77 -2.85 9.93
N ASN A 28 15.18 -3.15 8.70
CA ASN A 28 15.88 -4.40 8.31
C ASN A 28 15.01 -5.66 8.39
N ARG A 29 13.69 -5.52 8.49
CA ARG A 29 12.75 -6.63 8.42
C ARG A 29 11.91 -6.48 7.15
N ALA A 30 11.13 -7.50 6.84
CA ALA A 30 10.21 -7.49 5.70
C ALA A 30 8.76 -7.42 6.19
N ASP A 31 8.46 -6.42 7.04
CA ASP A 31 7.11 -6.25 7.59
C ASP A 31 6.12 -5.88 6.48
N PHE A 32 6.49 -4.96 5.60
CA PHE A 32 5.67 -4.55 4.47
C PHE A 32 6.45 -4.77 3.18
N VAL A 33 5.91 -5.59 2.28
CA VAL A 33 6.58 -5.96 1.03
C VAL A 33 5.61 -5.87 -0.12
N VAL A 34 6.01 -5.17 -1.19
CA VAL A 34 5.26 -5.16 -2.44
C VAL A 34 5.52 -6.49 -3.13
N THR A 35 4.49 -7.29 -3.31
CA THR A 35 4.61 -8.63 -3.91
C THR A 35 4.34 -8.64 -5.40
N GLU A 36 3.59 -7.66 -5.90
CA GLU A 36 3.22 -7.60 -7.31
C GLU A 36 2.94 -6.14 -7.70
N VAL A 37 3.36 -5.78 -8.92
CA VAL A 37 2.95 -4.54 -9.58
C VAL A 37 2.33 -4.93 -10.92
N PHE A 38 1.16 -4.38 -11.23
CA PHE A 38 0.46 -4.65 -12.47
C PHE A 38 -0.14 -3.35 -13.00
N PRO A 39 -0.54 -3.31 -14.27
CA PRO A 39 -1.14 -2.09 -14.84
C PRO A 39 -2.35 -1.65 -14.01
N GLY A 40 -2.24 -0.46 -13.41
CA GLY A 40 -3.31 0.14 -12.62
C GLY A 40 -3.34 -0.24 -11.15
N GLY A 41 -2.33 -0.97 -10.63
CA GLY A 41 -2.32 -1.29 -9.22
C GLY A 41 -1.11 -2.05 -8.73
N CYS A 42 -1.20 -2.52 -7.50
CA CYS A 42 -0.16 -3.36 -6.89
C CYS A 42 -0.76 -4.17 -5.74
N THR A 43 -0.05 -5.19 -5.33
CA THR A 43 -0.33 -5.93 -4.10
C THR A 43 0.81 -5.69 -3.12
N ILE A 44 0.46 -5.31 -1.90
CA ILE A 44 1.41 -5.12 -0.82
C ILE A 44 1.03 -6.04 0.34
N ARG A 45 1.99 -6.73 0.92
CA ARG A 45 1.77 -7.68 2.01
C ARG A 45 2.33 -7.14 3.31
N LEU A 46 1.50 -7.19 4.36
CA LEU A 46 1.96 -7.06 5.73
C LEU A 46 2.20 -8.47 6.28
N ASN A 47 3.43 -8.74 6.69
CA ASN A 47 3.78 -9.96 7.43
C ASN A 47 3.59 -9.67 8.92
N ALA A 48 2.36 -9.79 9.41
CA ALA A 48 2.00 -9.37 10.77
C ALA A 48 2.65 -10.28 11.81
N THR A 49 3.44 -9.66 12.70
CA THR A 49 4.06 -10.29 13.85
C THR A 49 3.45 -9.72 15.12
N TYR A 50 3.95 -10.16 16.27
CA TYR A 50 3.48 -9.69 17.57
C TYR A 50 3.35 -8.17 17.66
N GLU A 51 4.29 -7.43 17.06
CA GLU A 51 4.30 -5.96 17.09
C GLU A 51 3.10 -5.33 16.37
N HIS A 52 2.44 -6.08 15.50
CA HIS A 52 1.31 -5.58 14.71
C HIS A 52 -0.03 -5.94 15.33
N LEU A 53 -0.01 -6.64 16.47
CA LEU A 53 -1.23 -7.11 17.10
C LEU A 53 -1.73 -6.13 18.17
N ARG A 54 -3.01 -6.23 18.45
CA ARG A 54 -3.70 -5.55 19.55
C ARG A 54 -4.12 -6.58 20.61
N PRO A 55 -4.55 -6.14 21.79
CA PRO A 55 -5.11 -7.07 22.78
C PRO A 55 -6.17 -7.97 22.16
N GLY A 56 -6.06 -9.30 22.41
CA GLY A 56 -6.89 -10.32 21.77
C GLY A 56 -6.20 -10.99 20.60
N ASP A 57 -4.93 -10.67 20.33
CA ASP A 57 -4.07 -11.31 19.32
C ASP A 57 -4.60 -11.18 17.88
N THR A 58 -5.23 -10.05 17.58
CA THR A 58 -5.64 -9.74 16.21
C THR A 58 -4.85 -8.54 15.68
N VAL A 59 -4.72 -8.46 14.36
CA VAL A 59 -3.99 -7.38 13.70
C VAL A 59 -4.65 -6.04 14.04
N SER A 60 -3.84 -5.09 14.50
CA SER A 60 -4.36 -3.79 14.95
C SER A 60 -4.85 -2.92 13.80
N GLY A 61 -5.81 -2.05 14.08
CA GLY A 61 -6.26 -1.04 13.13
C GLY A 61 -5.13 -0.12 12.68
N VAL A 62 -4.20 0.18 13.60
CA VAL A 62 -3.00 0.99 13.27
C VAL A 62 -2.18 0.31 12.18
N SER A 63 -1.96 -1.00 12.30
CA SER A 63 -1.18 -1.75 11.31
C SER A 63 -1.90 -1.85 9.97
N LEU A 64 -3.22 -2.04 9.98
CA LEU A 64 -4.02 -2.07 8.76
C LEU A 64 -4.05 -0.68 8.09
N PHE A 65 -4.12 0.38 8.88
CA PHE A 65 -4.04 1.74 8.34
C PHE A 65 -2.69 1.98 7.67
N ALA A 66 -1.60 1.52 8.29
CA ALA A 66 -0.26 1.61 7.71
C ALA A 66 -0.20 0.85 6.38
N LEU A 67 -0.79 -0.35 6.32
CA LEU A 67 -0.83 -1.14 5.08
C LEU A 67 -1.58 -0.39 3.97
N ALA A 68 -2.71 0.24 4.31
CA ALA A 68 -3.50 1.02 3.36
C ALA A 68 -2.70 2.21 2.82
N ASP A 69 -2.00 2.93 3.69
CA ASP A 69 -1.19 4.07 3.32
C ASP A 69 -0.01 3.65 2.43
N LEU A 70 0.70 2.61 2.82
CA LEU A 70 1.85 2.12 2.08
C LEU A 70 1.47 1.52 0.73
N GLY A 71 0.28 0.94 0.61
CA GLY A 71 -0.24 0.49 -0.67
C GLY A 71 -0.41 1.64 -1.65
N GLY A 72 -0.94 2.76 -1.19
CA GLY A 72 -1.03 3.98 -1.99
C GLY A 72 0.34 4.51 -2.38
N TYR A 73 1.28 4.54 -1.45
CA TYR A 73 2.65 4.95 -1.71
C TYR A 73 3.31 4.08 -2.79
N ALA A 74 3.16 2.76 -2.69
CA ALA A 74 3.68 1.84 -3.68
C ALA A 74 3.06 2.06 -5.06
N CYS A 75 1.75 2.35 -5.12
CA CYS A 75 1.08 2.67 -6.38
C CYS A 75 1.62 3.95 -7.02
N VAL A 76 1.85 4.99 -6.23
CA VAL A 76 2.43 6.24 -6.73
C VAL A 76 3.82 6.00 -7.29
N LEU A 77 4.69 5.34 -6.52
CA LEU A 77 6.06 5.07 -6.95
C LEU A 77 6.08 4.22 -8.22
N SER A 78 5.25 3.18 -8.28
CA SER A 78 5.26 2.26 -9.41
C SER A 78 4.65 2.83 -10.69
N HIS A 79 3.77 3.83 -10.59
CA HIS A 79 3.04 4.34 -11.77
C HIS A 79 3.36 5.79 -12.10
N ALA A 80 3.58 6.64 -11.09
CA ALA A 80 3.88 8.06 -11.34
C ALA A 80 5.38 8.35 -11.41
N GLY A 81 6.20 7.44 -10.92
CA GLY A 81 7.65 7.58 -10.94
C GLY A 81 8.25 7.66 -9.54
N PRO A 82 9.59 7.69 -9.47
CA PRO A 82 10.32 7.46 -8.22
C PRO A 82 10.39 8.66 -7.28
N ASP A 83 9.46 9.61 -7.35
CA ASP A 83 9.48 10.77 -6.46
C ASP A 83 8.96 10.38 -5.07
N ALA A 84 9.91 10.15 -4.16
CA ALA A 84 9.63 9.72 -2.80
C ALA A 84 8.90 10.77 -1.94
N LEU A 85 8.79 12.01 -2.42
CA LEU A 85 8.16 13.10 -1.69
C LEU A 85 6.65 13.20 -1.90
N SER A 86 6.06 12.27 -2.64
CA SER A 86 4.60 12.16 -2.71
C SER A 86 4.05 11.91 -1.30
N VAL A 87 2.96 12.58 -0.96
CA VAL A 87 2.41 12.52 0.40
C VAL A 87 0.93 12.19 0.40
N THR A 88 0.51 11.49 1.44
CA THR A 88 -0.89 11.19 1.71
C THR A 88 -1.64 12.46 2.07
N THR A 89 -2.77 12.71 1.43
CA THR A 89 -3.64 13.82 1.79
C THR A 89 -4.93 13.36 2.46
N ASN A 90 -5.36 12.14 2.19
CA ASN A 90 -6.60 11.60 2.75
C ASN A 90 -6.57 10.08 2.70
N ILE A 91 -7.04 9.43 3.77
CA ILE A 91 -7.39 8.01 3.79
C ILE A 91 -8.65 7.86 4.62
N SER A 92 -9.62 7.12 4.07
CA SER A 92 -10.82 6.70 4.76
C SER A 92 -10.87 5.18 4.76
N ILE A 93 -10.97 4.57 5.93
CA ILE A 93 -10.87 3.13 6.09
C ILE A 93 -12.06 2.58 6.88
N ASN A 94 -12.57 1.43 6.44
CA ASN A 94 -13.56 0.65 7.17
C ASN A 94 -12.93 -0.68 7.58
N PHE A 95 -13.00 -0.98 8.87
CA PHE A 95 -12.54 -2.25 9.44
C PHE A 95 -13.76 -3.16 9.54
N MET A 96 -13.73 -4.31 8.90
CA MET A 96 -14.90 -5.16 8.76
C MET A 96 -14.80 -6.47 9.51
N ARG A 97 -13.60 -7.05 9.62
CA ARG A 97 -13.38 -8.36 10.26
C ARG A 97 -12.05 -8.37 10.99
N LYS A 98 -11.96 -9.18 12.04
CA LYS A 98 -10.69 -9.43 12.74
C LYS A 98 -9.84 -10.41 11.95
N ALA A 99 -8.52 -10.24 12.03
CA ALA A 99 -7.56 -11.18 11.45
C ALA A 99 -6.54 -11.56 12.51
N GLY A 100 -6.24 -12.86 12.60
CA GLY A 100 -5.16 -13.35 13.47
C GLY A 100 -3.78 -13.02 12.91
N PRO A 101 -2.70 -13.41 13.64
CA PRO A 101 -1.34 -13.23 13.14
C PRO A 101 -1.13 -13.91 11.79
N GLY A 102 -0.27 -13.33 10.97
CA GLY A 102 0.06 -13.87 9.66
C GLY A 102 -0.07 -12.83 8.56
N PRO A 103 0.03 -13.25 7.30
CA PRO A 103 0.03 -12.30 6.19
C PRO A 103 -1.35 -11.65 5.98
N VAL A 104 -1.31 -10.35 5.70
CA VAL A 104 -2.46 -9.59 5.21
C VAL A 104 -2.06 -9.00 3.87
N ASP A 105 -2.82 -9.30 2.82
CA ASP A 105 -2.55 -8.78 1.49
C ASP A 105 -3.45 -7.59 1.19
N GLY A 106 -2.84 -6.49 0.78
CA GLY A 106 -3.54 -5.30 0.32
C GLY A 106 -3.53 -5.23 -1.20
N HIS A 107 -4.69 -5.33 -1.81
CA HIS A 107 -4.86 -5.23 -3.26
C HIS A 107 -5.24 -3.80 -3.60
N CYS A 108 -4.27 -3.04 -4.09
CA CYS A 108 -4.45 -1.62 -4.43
C CYS A 108 -4.85 -1.47 -5.88
N ARG A 109 -5.81 -0.59 -6.11
CA ARG A 109 -6.26 -0.22 -7.44
C ARG A 109 -6.24 1.30 -7.57
N ILE A 110 -5.62 1.79 -8.65
CA ILE A 110 -5.63 3.21 -8.97
C ILE A 110 -6.98 3.53 -9.62
N LEU A 111 -7.72 4.45 -9.02
CA LEU A 111 -9.00 4.93 -9.54
C LEU A 111 -8.81 6.10 -10.49
N LYS A 112 -7.83 6.96 -10.19
CA LYS A 112 -7.47 8.09 -11.03
C LYS A 112 -6.02 8.47 -10.78
N LEU A 113 -5.25 8.61 -11.85
CA LEU A 113 -3.89 9.13 -11.79
C LEU A 113 -3.82 10.40 -12.64
N GLY A 114 -3.71 11.53 -11.97
CA GLY A 114 -3.52 12.83 -12.60
C GLY A 114 -2.08 13.32 -12.43
N ARG A 115 -1.86 14.56 -12.82
CA ARG A 115 -0.53 15.18 -12.72
C ARG A 115 -0.11 15.43 -11.28
N SER A 116 -1.06 15.84 -10.44
CA SER A 116 -0.81 16.26 -9.06
C SER A 116 -1.48 15.41 -8.00
N LEU A 117 -2.41 14.54 -8.38
CA LEU A 117 -3.16 13.70 -7.44
C LEU A 117 -3.32 12.30 -7.99
N MET A 118 -3.25 11.32 -7.09
CA MET A 118 -3.64 9.94 -7.37
C MET A 118 -4.71 9.53 -6.36
N VAL A 119 -5.83 9.01 -6.85
CA VAL A 119 -6.89 8.45 -6.03
C VAL A 119 -6.86 6.93 -6.20
N TYR A 120 -6.95 6.20 -5.10
CA TYR A 120 -6.88 4.74 -5.11
C TYR A 120 -7.83 4.13 -4.09
N ASP A 121 -8.08 2.84 -4.23
CA ASP A 121 -8.67 2.05 -3.15
C ASP A 121 -7.82 0.82 -2.90
N ILE A 122 -8.01 0.20 -1.73
CA ILE A 122 -7.29 -0.99 -1.34
C ILE A 122 -8.24 -1.92 -0.57
N GLU A 123 -8.30 -3.18 -1.01
CA GLU A 123 -8.94 -4.26 -0.27
C GLU A 123 -7.87 -5.02 0.49
N MET A 124 -8.06 -5.14 1.80
CA MET A 124 -7.14 -5.90 2.65
C MET A 124 -7.79 -7.24 3.00
N VAL A 125 -7.10 -8.32 2.64
CA VAL A 125 -7.61 -9.69 2.77
C VAL A 125 -6.66 -10.53 3.62
N ALA A 126 -7.23 -11.48 4.38
CA ALA A 126 -6.45 -12.35 5.25
C ALA A 126 -7.18 -13.68 5.45
N GLY A 127 -6.42 -14.67 5.93
CA GLY A 127 -6.94 -15.99 6.23
C GLY A 127 -7.02 -16.90 5.02
N PRO A 128 -7.35 -18.18 5.25
CA PRO A 128 -7.34 -19.19 4.18
C PRO A 128 -8.36 -18.92 3.06
N ASP A 129 -9.45 -18.23 3.38
CA ASP A 129 -10.50 -17.92 2.42
C ASP A 129 -10.34 -16.53 1.79
N ALA A 130 -9.23 -15.84 2.08
CA ALA A 130 -8.95 -14.48 1.59
C ALA A 130 -10.14 -13.53 1.78
N GLU A 131 -10.71 -13.54 3.00
CA GLU A 131 -11.82 -12.65 3.33
C GLU A 131 -11.37 -11.21 3.41
N ILE A 132 -12.22 -10.29 2.95
CA ILE A 132 -11.95 -8.85 3.08
C ILE A 132 -12.11 -8.47 4.54
N ILE A 133 -11.00 -8.07 5.18
CA ILE A 133 -10.99 -7.66 6.58
C ILE A 133 -11.08 -6.16 6.75
N ALA A 134 -10.67 -5.40 5.72
CA ALA A 134 -10.74 -3.94 5.71
C ALA A 134 -10.73 -3.42 4.29
N HIS A 135 -11.24 -2.23 4.09
CA HIS A 135 -11.21 -1.53 2.81
C HIS A 135 -10.97 -0.05 3.05
N ALA A 136 -10.13 0.54 2.22
CA ALA A 136 -9.83 1.96 2.31
C ALA A 136 -9.87 2.62 0.94
N THR A 137 -10.16 3.92 0.94
CA THR A 137 -9.92 4.80 -0.19
C THR A 137 -8.94 5.87 0.25
N GLY A 138 -8.09 6.33 -0.66
CA GLY A 138 -7.10 7.33 -0.31
C GLY A 138 -6.71 8.20 -1.48
N THR A 139 -6.01 9.28 -1.16
CA THR A 139 -5.50 10.23 -2.13
C THR A 139 -4.06 10.59 -1.77
N TYR A 140 -3.18 10.56 -2.78
CA TYR A 140 -1.81 11.05 -2.67
C TYR A 140 -1.63 12.30 -3.48
N SER A 141 -0.90 13.26 -2.93
CA SER A 141 -0.42 14.43 -3.64
C SER A 141 0.94 14.10 -4.27
N ILE A 142 1.07 14.38 -5.55
CA ILE A 142 2.29 14.15 -6.31
C ILE A 142 2.96 15.50 -6.51
N PRO A 143 4.21 15.71 -6.02
CA PRO A 143 4.87 16.99 -6.17
C PRO A 143 5.17 17.30 -7.65
N PRO A 144 5.30 18.59 -8.00
CA PRO A 144 5.69 18.96 -9.36
C PRO A 144 7.04 18.34 -9.72
N LYS A 145 7.21 18.00 -11.00
CA LYS A 145 8.51 17.51 -11.48
C LYS A 145 9.56 18.60 -11.27
N ARG A 146 10.69 18.22 -10.69
CA ARG A 146 11.83 19.09 -10.51
C ARG A 146 12.65 19.12 -11.80
N ASN A 147 13.06 20.31 -12.20
CA ASN A 147 13.97 20.51 -13.32
C ASN A 147 15.42 20.37 -12.84
#